data_ad9012a967b172d01c841457d0e4ddee
#
_entry.id   ad9012a967b172d01c841457d0e4ddee
#
_cell.length_a   1.000
_cell.length_b   1.000
_cell.length_c   1.000
_cell.angle_alpha   90.00
_cell.angle_beta   90.00
_cell.angle_gamma   90.00
#
_symmetry.space_group_name_H-M   'P 1'
#
loop_
_entity.id
_entity.type
_entity.pdbx_description
1 polymer ?
#
loop_
_entity_poly.entity_id
_entity_poly.type
_entity_poly.pdbx_seq_one_letter_code
_entity_poly.pdbx_strand_id
1 'polypeptide(L)'
;MKKFMSLSAWVIIILFASKDLNAKNYYISSNGNDDAKGTSPSTAWKTINKVNSRQFKPGDSILFERNGVYHGQLEINESGDLNRPIVITSYGKGAMPVISGALPLTGWQKHDENIYYTEFKPYTRDLYKDDNLQTIARYPNSGFLTVDYNADSLHFTE
;
A
#
# COMPACT_ATOMS: atom_id res chain seq x y z
N MET A 1 19.21 60.91 -29.33
CA MET A 1 19.19 59.56 -29.92
C MET A 1 18.49 58.63 -28.96
N LYS A 2 17.20 58.32 -29.18
CA LYS A 2 16.39 57.39 -28.37
C LYS A 2 16.58 55.99 -28.92
N LYS A 3 17.19 55.10 -28.12
CA LYS A 3 17.32 53.68 -28.49
C LYS A 3 15.93 52.99 -28.41
N PHE A 4 15.39 52.63 -29.55
CA PHE A 4 14.25 51.70 -29.63
C PHE A 4 14.74 50.31 -29.16
N MET A 5 14.40 49.90 -27.97
CA MET A 5 14.56 48.53 -27.51
C MET A 5 13.50 47.71 -28.22
N SER A 6 13.98 46.76 -29.02
CA SER A 6 13.18 45.89 -29.90
C SER A 6 12.16 45.10 -29.10
N LEU A 7 10.88 45.18 -29.53
CA LEU A 7 9.73 44.42 -29.01
C LEU A 7 9.92 42.91 -29.09
N SER A 8 10.89 42.45 -29.87
CA SER A 8 11.21 41.03 -30.12
C SER A 8 11.85 40.32 -28.89
N ALA A 9 12.49 41.06 -27.97
CA ALA A 9 13.12 40.46 -26.79
C ALA A 9 12.10 40.00 -25.71
N TRP A 10 10.90 40.57 -25.68
CA TRP A 10 9.86 40.22 -24.72
C TRP A 10 9.03 38.98 -25.11
N VAL A 11 8.95 38.65 -26.39
CA VAL A 11 8.18 37.50 -26.90
C VAL A 11 8.92 36.18 -26.61
N ILE A 12 10.25 36.22 -26.54
CA ILE A 12 11.06 35.00 -26.31
C ILE A 12 10.99 34.51 -24.84
N ILE A 13 10.74 35.43 -23.86
CA ILE A 13 10.68 35.06 -22.45
C ILE A 13 9.36 34.34 -22.08
N ILE A 14 8.29 34.53 -22.84
CA ILE A 14 6.97 33.92 -22.57
C ILE A 14 6.94 32.44 -23.01
N LEU A 15 7.79 32.04 -23.94
CA LEU A 15 7.79 30.67 -24.49
C LEU A 15 8.46 29.61 -23.57
N PHE A 16 9.20 30.03 -22.53
CA PHE A 16 9.88 29.09 -21.62
C PHE A 16 9.11 28.77 -20.32
N ALA A 17 7.90 29.27 -20.16
CA ALA A 17 7.08 29.03 -18.96
C ALA A 17 5.95 28.01 -19.16
N SER A 18 5.96 27.23 -20.23
CA SER A 18 5.10 26.04 -20.31
C SER A 18 5.70 24.94 -19.41
N LYS A 19 5.47 25.06 -18.10
CA LYS A 19 5.56 23.89 -17.21
C LYS A 19 4.69 22.80 -17.84
N ASP A 20 5.28 21.63 -18.05
CA ASP A 20 4.51 20.43 -18.46
C ASP A 20 3.34 20.22 -17.52
N LEU A 21 2.19 20.74 -17.90
CA LEU A 21 0.90 20.61 -17.21
C LEU A 21 0.21 19.26 -17.53
N ASN A 22 0.97 18.29 -18.05
CA ASN A 22 0.46 17.00 -18.43
C ASN A 22 0.21 16.14 -17.20
N ALA A 23 -1.05 16.01 -16.81
CA ALA A 23 -1.56 14.98 -15.94
C ALA A 23 -1.17 13.59 -16.48
N LYS A 24 -0.70 12.72 -15.62
CA LYS A 24 -0.25 11.37 -15.97
C LYS A 24 -1.10 10.32 -15.27
N ASN A 25 -1.31 9.22 -15.97
CA ASN A 25 -1.92 8.04 -15.41
C ASN A 25 -0.81 7.06 -15.00
N TYR A 26 -0.89 6.58 -13.76
CA TYR A 26 0.00 5.54 -13.23
C TYR A 26 -0.81 4.28 -12.95
N TYR A 27 -0.37 3.17 -13.50
CA TYR A 27 -1.06 1.89 -13.49
C TYR A 27 -0.37 0.94 -12.54
N ILE A 28 -1.16 0.26 -11.70
CA ILE A 28 -0.70 -0.73 -10.74
C ILE A 28 -1.46 -2.04 -10.99
N SER A 29 -0.72 -3.14 -11.10
CA SER A 29 -1.25 -4.48 -11.34
C SER A 29 -0.55 -5.49 -10.44
N SER A 30 -1.26 -6.47 -9.89
CA SER A 30 -0.67 -7.55 -9.11
C SER A 30 0.36 -8.37 -9.90
N ASN A 31 0.26 -8.34 -11.24
CA ASN A 31 1.20 -8.96 -12.18
C ASN A 31 2.22 -7.95 -12.76
N GLY A 32 2.28 -6.73 -12.24
CA GLY A 32 3.16 -5.67 -12.72
C GLY A 32 4.62 -5.85 -12.38
N ASN A 33 5.42 -4.86 -12.75
CA ASN A 33 6.85 -4.80 -12.47
C ASN A 33 7.24 -3.39 -12.00
N ASP A 34 7.85 -3.29 -10.82
CA ASP A 34 8.23 -2.01 -10.21
C ASP A 34 9.39 -1.31 -10.94
N ASP A 35 10.14 -2.02 -11.79
CA ASP A 35 11.17 -1.43 -12.64
C ASP A 35 10.61 -0.82 -13.93
N ALA A 36 9.33 -1.08 -14.22
CA ALA A 36 8.66 -0.52 -15.40
C ALA A 36 8.28 0.95 -15.19
N LYS A 37 7.84 1.61 -16.26
CA LYS A 37 7.49 3.06 -16.23
C LYS A 37 6.20 3.36 -15.47
N GLY A 38 5.28 2.42 -15.35
CA GLY A 38 3.96 2.59 -14.70
C GLY A 38 2.95 3.42 -15.49
N THR A 39 3.25 3.87 -16.71
CA THR A 39 2.44 4.84 -17.45
C THR A 39 1.44 4.22 -18.44
N SER A 40 1.35 2.90 -18.47
CA SER A 40 0.37 2.13 -19.25
C SER A 40 0.04 0.83 -18.54
N PRO A 41 -1.09 0.17 -18.85
CA PRO A 41 -1.42 -1.15 -18.29
C PRO A 41 -0.33 -2.21 -18.53
N SER A 42 0.34 -2.19 -19.69
CA SER A 42 1.41 -3.13 -20.01
C SER A 42 2.74 -2.86 -19.30
N THR A 43 2.90 -1.68 -18.74
CA THR A 43 4.08 -1.28 -17.95
C THR A 43 3.71 -0.97 -16.50
N ALA A 44 2.62 -1.55 -16.00
CA ALA A 44 2.10 -1.31 -14.67
C ALA A 44 3.12 -1.67 -13.58
N TRP A 45 3.12 -0.91 -12.50
CA TRP A 45 3.86 -1.23 -11.28
C TRP A 45 3.20 -2.38 -10.53
N LYS A 46 3.92 -3.00 -9.63
CA LYS A 46 3.45 -4.16 -8.87
C LYS A 46 3.02 -3.80 -7.46
N THR A 47 3.78 -2.96 -6.77
CA THR A 47 3.63 -2.79 -5.32
C THR A 47 3.15 -1.39 -4.92
N ILE A 48 2.49 -1.32 -3.76
CA ILE A 48 2.15 -0.05 -3.11
C ILE A 48 3.43 0.72 -2.74
N ASN A 49 4.51 0.03 -2.34
CA ASN A 49 5.78 0.68 -2.03
C ASN A 49 6.33 1.48 -3.21
N LYS A 50 6.15 0.97 -4.44
CA LYS A 50 6.53 1.71 -5.64
C LYS A 50 5.68 2.96 -5.82
N VAL A 51 4.38 2.89 -5.55
CA VAL A 51 3.49 4.06 -5.57
C VAL A 51 3.93 5.08 -4.54
N ASN A 52 4.18 4.66 -3.29
CA ASN A 52 4.60 5.55 -2.19
C ASN A 52 5.96 6.22 -2.46
N SER A 53 6.85 5.58 -3.24
CA SER A 53 8.14 6.16 -3.62
C SER A 53 8.05 7.23 -4.71
N ARG A 54 6.86 7.44 -5.29
CA ARG A 54 6.65 8.38 -6.39
C ARG A 54 6.09 9.71 -5.88
N GLN A 55 6.60 10.81 -6.41
CA GLN A 55 5.98 12.12 -6.26
C GLN A 55 4.94 12.34 -7.35
N PHE A 56 3.73 12.64 -6.96
CA PHE A 56 2.60 12.94 -7.85
C PHE A 56 2.42 14.44 -8.02
N LYS A 57 1.81 14.82 -9.13
CA LYS A 57 1.50 16.21 -9.45
C LYS A 57 -0.01 16.41 -9.51
N PRO A 58 -0.49 17.65 -9.32
CA PRO A 58 -1.91 17.95 -9.52
C PRO A 58 -2.42 17.48 -10.89
N GLY A 59 -3.50 16.71 -10.88
CA GLY A 59 -4.10 16.09 -12.05
C GLY A 59 -3.65 14.65 -12.34
N ASP A 60 -2.63 14.14 -11.67
CA ASP A 60 -2.20 12.76 -11.85
C ASP A 60 -3.28 11.78 -11.35
N SER A 61 -3.31 10.59 -11.95
CA SER A 61 -4.22 9.51 -11.57
C SER A 61 -3.45 8.24 -11.25
N ILE A 62 -3.84 7.57 -10.17
CA ILE A 62 -3.29 6.31 -9.68
C ILE A 62 -4.37 5.25 -9.89
N LEU A 63 -4.12 4.29 -10.78
CA LEU A 63 -5.12 3.33 -11.24
C LEU A 63 -4.70 1.91 -10.82
N PHE A 64 -5.47 1.32 -9.93
CA PHE A 64 -5.29 -0.08 -9.51
C PHE A 64 -6.09 -1.01 -10.40
N GLU A 65 -5.47 -2.10 -10.86
CA GLU A 65 -6.16 -3.11 -11.67
C GLU A 65 -7.21 -3.84 -10.83
N ARG A 66 -8.40 -4.00 -11.42
CA ARG A 66 -9.49 -4.78 -10.83
C ARG A 66 -9.08 -6.24 -10.66
N ASN A 67 -9.70 -6.95 -9.70
CA ASN A 67 -9.36 -8.29 -9.24
C ASN A 67 -7.99 -8.41 -8.55
N GLY A 68 -7.23 -7.31 -8.37
CA GLY A 68 -5.95 -7.30 -7.67
C GLY A 68 -6.12 -7.14 -6.16
N VAL A 69 -5.23 -7.79 -5.40
CA VAL A 69 -5.02 -7.54 -3.97
C VAL A 69 -3.64 -6.94 -3.79
N TYR A 70 -3.57 -5.79 -3.13
CA TYR A 70 -2.35 -5.02 -2.95
C TYR A 70 -2.06 -4.89 -1.46
N HIS A 71 -0.92 -5.43 -1.01
CA HIS A 71 -0.54 -5.41 0.40
C HIS A 71 0.30 -4.19 0.73
N GLY A 72 0.00 -3.56 1.84
CA GLY A 72 0.72 -2.40 2.37
C GLY A 72 -0.19 -1.21 2.66
N GLN A 73 0.41 -0.15 3.16
CA GLN A 73 -0.24 1.13 3.42
C GLN A 73 0.01 2.06 2.23
N LEU A 74 -1.06 2.61 1.67
CA LEU A 74 -0.96 3.62 0.62
C LEU A 74 -0.80 5.00 1.26
N GLU A 75 0.30 5.67 0.94
CA GLU A 75 0.66 7.01 1.44
C GLU A 75 0.83 7.97 0.27
N ILE A 76 -0.02 8.99 0.20
CA ILE A 76 0.07 10.06 -0.78
C ILE A 76 0.31 11.36 -0.01
N ASN A 77 1.52 11.89 -0.14
CA ASN A 77 1.95 13.08 0.59
C ASN A 77 1.76 14.37 -0.20
N GLU A 78 1.40 14.26 -1.47
CA GLU A 78 1.16 15.40 -2.35
C GLU A 78 -0.31 15.77 -2.38
N SER A 79 -0.57 17.04 -2.62
CA SER A 79 -1.92 17.58 -2.81
C SER A 79 -2.16 17.91 -4.27
N GLY A 80 -3.39 17.68 -4.71
CA GLY A 80 -3.89 18.22 -5.97
C GLY A 80 -4.27 19.70 -5.86
N ASP A 81 -4.65 20.29 -6.97
CA ASP A 81 -5.25 21.63 -7.04
C ASP A 81 -6.78 21.52 -7.13
N LEU A 82 -7.48 22.63 -6.87
CA LEU A 82 -8.95 22.70 -6.91
C LEU A 82 -9.54 22.13 -8.23
N ASN A 83 -8.91 22.41 -9.36
CA ASN A 83 -9.36 21.98 -10.69
C ASN A 83 -8.57 20.78 -11.23
N ARG A 84 -7.58 20.28 -10.48
CA ARG A 84 -6.69 19.18 -10.86
C ARG A 84 -6.38 18.31 -9.63
N PRO A 85 -7.37 17.59 -9.09
CA PRO A 85 -7.13 16.70 -7.97
C PRO A 85 -6.21 15.54 -8.39
N ILE A 86 -5.48 14.97 -7.43
CA ILE A 86 -4.88 13.65 -7.60
C ILE A 86 -6.02 12.63 -7.42
N VAL A 87 -6.18 11.73 -8.41
CA VAL A 87 -7.29 10.77 -8.43
C VAL A 87 -6.77 9.37 -8.17
N ILE A 88 -7.36 8.68 -7.19
CA ILE A 88 -7.11 7.26 -6.95
C ILE A 88 -8.36 6.50 -7.39
N THR A 89 -8.19 5.56 -8.33
CA THR A 89 -9.30 4.82 -8.92
C THR A 89 -8.86 3.44 -9.40
N SER A 90 -9.73 2.74 -10.12
CA SER A 90 -9.44 1.42 -10.67
C SER A 90 -9.58 1.37 -12.19
N TYR A 91 -8.93 0.40 -12.83
CA TYR A 91 -9.05 0.12 -14.26
C TYR A 91 -9.26 -1.37 -14.52
N GLY A 92 -9.64 -1.70 -15.75
CA GLY A 92 -9.90 -3.09 -16.15
C GLY A 92 -11.34 -3.52 -15.86
N LYS A 93 -11.58 -4.82 -15.84
CA LYS A 93 -12.90 -5.44 -15.60
C LYS A 93 -12.83 -6.38 -14.40
N GLY A 94 -13.94 -6.57 -13.68
CA GLY A 94 -14.07 -7.49 -12.57
C GLY A 94 -14.32 -6.80 -11.23
N ALA A 95 -14.03 -7.49 -10.14
CA ALA A 95 -14.21 -6.98 -8.79
C ALA A 95 -13.32 -5.77 -8.50
N MET A 96 -13.73 -4.91 -7.57
CA MET A 96 -12.90 -3.77 -7.14
C MET A 96 -11.56 -4.26 -6.58
N PRO A 97 -10.47 -3.51 -6.81
CA PRO A 97 -9.19 -3.81 -6.20
C PRO A 97 -9.26 -3.67 -4.67
N VAL A 98 -8.53 -4.51 -3.97
CA VAL A 98 -8.43 -4.47 -2.52
C VAL A 98 -7.05 -3.99 -2.11
N ILE A 99 -6.98 -2.98 -1.25
CA ILE A 99 -5.75 -2.58 -0.56
C ILE A 99 -5.83 -3.13 0.86
N SER A 100 -4.89 -3.97 1.24
CA SER A 100 -4.87 -4.66 2.53
C SER A 100 -3.61 -4.31 3.32
N GLY A 101 -3.79 -3.83 4.55
CA GLY A 101 -2.69 -3.64 5.49
C GLY A 101 -2.14 -4.94 6.08
N ALA A 102 -2.80 -6.08 5.86
CA ALA A 102 -2.34 -7.37 6.33
C ALA A 102 -1.10 -7.83 5.54
N LEU A 103 -0.13 -8.39 6.25
CA LEU A 103 1.05 -9.00 5.65
C LEU A 103 0.80 -10.49 5.43
N PRO A 104 1.01 -11.02 4.21
CA PRO A 104 0.85 -12.44 3.96
C PRO A 104 1.92 -13.24 4.71
N LEU A 105 1.50 -14.23 5.49
CA LEU A 105 2.39 -15.18 6.13
C LEU A 105 2.70 -16.32 5.16
N THR A 106 3.97 -16.54 4.92
CA THR A 106 4.50 -17.57 4.02
C THR A 106 5.53 -18.43 4.75
N GLY A 107 6.02 -19.50 4.11
CA GLY A 107 7.08 -20.32 4.69
C GLY A 107 6.60 -21.23 5.84
N TRP A 108 5.31 -21.61 5.84
CA TRP A 108 4.74 -22.52 6.80
C TRP A 108 5.44 -23.88 6.78
N GLN A 109 5.86 -24.35 7.95
CA GLN A 109 6.47 -25.64 8.17
C GLN A 109 5.54 -26.49 9.03
N LYS A 110 5.44 -27.78 8.71
CA LYS A 110 4.68 -28.71 9.52
C LYS A 110 5.51 -29.12 10.73
N HIS A 111 4.96 -28.98 11.93
CA HIS A 111 5.57 -29.42 13.17
C HIS A 111 5.08 -30.81 13.58
N ASP A 112 3.75 -31.02 13.54
CA ASP A 112 3.08 -32.27 13.88
C ASP A 112 1.84 -32.44 13.02
N GLU A 113 1.02 -33.50 13.22
CA GLU A 113 -0.08 -33.87 12.33
C GLU A 113 -0.96 -32.69 11.89
N ASN A 114 -1.31 -31.80 12.82
CA ASN A 114 -2.19 -30.65 12.58
C ASN A 114 -1.58 -29.31 13.01
N ILE A 115 -0.30 -29.30 13.36
CA ILE A 115 0.38 -28.09 13.83
C ILE A 115 1.35 -27.60 12.76
N TYR A 116 1.18 -26.33 12.39
CA TYR A 116 2.07 -25.63 11.46
C TYR A 116 2.61 -24.38 12.14
N TYR A 117 3.83 -24.02 11.84
CA TYR A 117 4.46 -22.82 12.32
C TYR A 117 5.15 -22.05 11.19
N THR A 118 5.31 -20.76 11.38
CA THR A 118 6.15 -19.88 10.56
C THR A 118 6.74 -18.81 11.45
N GLU A 119 7.90 -18.29 11.07
CA GLU A 119 8.50 -17.17 11.75
C GLU A 119 7.88 -15.85 11.30
N PHE A 120 7.51 -15.00 12.25
CA PHE A 120 7.03 -13.67 12.00
C PHE A 120 7.67 -12.71 13.00
N LYS A 121 8.54 -11.84 12.49
CA LYS A 121 9.33 -10.94 13.36
C LYS A 121 8.54 -9.77 13.96
N PRO A 122 7.61 -9.10 13.24
CA PRO A 122 6.78 -8.09 13.88
C PRO A 122 5.82 -8.73 14.89
N TYR A 123 5.68 -8.11 16.08
CA TYR A 123 4.65 -8.56 17.01
C TYR A 123 3.26 -8.29 16.43
N THR A 124 2.42 -9.31 16.38
CA THR A 124 1.02 -9.17 15.99
C THR A 124 0.10 -9.86 16.99
N ARG A 125 -1.09 -9.34 17.14
CA ARG A 125 -2.20 -9.98 17.87
C ARG A 125 -3.26 -10.55 16.95
N ASP A 126 -3.26 -10.10 15.69
CA ASP A 126 -4.32 -10.41 14.75
C ASP A 126 -3.77 -11.32 13.65
N LEU A 127 -4.29 -12.52 13.59
CA LEU A 127 -4.05 -13.50 12.53
C LEU A 127 -5.37 -13.74 11.80
N TYR A 128 -5.35 -13.58 10.48
CA TYR A 128 -6.49 -13.89 9.63
C TYR A 128 -6.20 -15.13 8.78
N LYS A 129 -7.18 -16.02 8.70
CA LYS A 129 -7.19 -17.14 7.78
C LYS A 129 -8.49 -17.08 6.99
N ASP A 130 -8.38 -17.01 5.66
CA ASP A 130 -9.54 -16.92 4.76
C ASP A 130 -10.51 -15.78 5.19
N ASP A 131 -9.95 -14.59 5.43
CA ASP A 131 -10.62 -13.37 5.91
C ASP A 131 -11.29 -13.48 7.29
N ASN A 132 -11.08 -14.56 8.02
CA ASN A 132 -11.60 -14.77 9.37
C ASN A 132 -10.50 -14.54 10.41
N LEU A 133 -10.78 -13.64 11.37
CA LEU A 133 -9.91 -13.44 12.52
C LEU A 133 -9.79 -14.71 13.34
N GLN A 134 -8.57 -15.15 13.61
CA GLN A 134 -8.29 -16.34 14.40
C GLN A 134 -8.16 -15.99 15.87
N THR A 135 -8.63 -16.88 16.74
CA THR A 135 -8.47 -16.74 18.17
C THR A 135 -7.04 -17.07 18.57
N ILE A 136 -6.43 -16.21 19.36
CA ILE A 136 -5.11 -16.48 19.96
C ILE A 136 -5.24 -17.68 20.88
N ALA A 137 -4.37 -18.67 20.67
CA ALA A 137 -4.31 -19.85 21.55
C ALA A 137 -3.97 -19.42 22.98
N ARG A 138 -4.69 -19.93 23.94
CA ARG A 138 -4.46 -19.75 25.37
C ARG A 138 -4.72 -21.05 26.11
N TYR A 139 -4.14 -21.18 27.26
CA TYR A 139 -4.42 -22.28 28.16
C TYR A 139 -4.94 -21.73 29.50
N PRO A 140 -6.02 -22.27 30.07
CA PRO A 140 -6.97 -23.20 29.43
C PRO A 140 -7.79 -22.52 28.32
N ASN A 141 -8.32 -23.30 27.39
CA ASN A 141 -9.13 -22.76 26.26
C ASN A 141 -10.42 -22.05 26.72
N SER A 142 -10.91 -22.40 27.91
CA SER A 142 -12.06 -21.75 28.55
C SER A 142 -11.77 -21.52 30.04
N GLY A 143 -12.34 -20.46 30.61
CA GLY A 143 -12.08 -20.09 32.02
C GLY A 143 -10.70 -19.47 32.25
N PHE A 144 -10.22 -19.60 33.45
CA PHE A 144 -8.91 -19.13 33.92
C PHE A 144 -8.28 -20.20 34.80
N LEU A 145 -6.92 -20.27 34.80
CA LEU A 145 -6.19 -21.03 35.80
C LEU A 145 -6.51 -20.48 37.18
N THR A 146 -6.75 -21.36 38.13
CA THR A 146 -6.90 -20.96 39.53
C THR A 146 -5.50 -20.93 40.15
N VAL A 147 -5.21 -19.88 40.86
CA VAL A 147 -3.98 -19.79 41.66
C VAL A 147 -4.34 -20.14 43.09
N ASP A 148 -3.83 -21.28 43.59
CA ASP A 148 -3.92 -21.61 45.00
C ASP A 148 -2.90 -20.79 45.75
N TYR A 149 -3.37 -19.85 46.57
CA TYR A 149 -2.53 -19.03 47.41
C TYR A 149 -2.14 -19.80 48.65
N ASN A 150 -1.00 -20.48 48.59
CA ASN A 150 -0.33 -21.00 49.80
C ASN A 150 0.76 -20.02 50.21
N ALA A 151 0.88 -19.79 51.50
CA ALA A 151 1.76 -18.73 52.08
C ALA A 151 3.25 -18.83 51.68
N ASP A 152 3.67 -19.96 51.15
CA ASP A 152 5.10 -20.23 50.89
C ASP A 152 5.46 -20.48 49.41
N SER A 153 4.48 -20.63 48.51
CA SER A 153 4.74 -20.80 47.08
C SER A 153 3.49 -20.62 46.24
N LEU A 154 3.68 -20.08 45.04
CA LEU A 154 2.66 -20.01 43.99
C LEU A 154 2.66 -21.32 43.22
N HIS A 155 1.61 -22.11 43.38
CA HIS A 155 1.35 -23.31 42.56
C HIS A 155 0.18 -23.03 41.63
N PHE A 156 0.37 -23.38 40.33
CA PHE A 156 -0.70 -23.40 39.35
C PHE A 156 -1.26 -24.83 39.31
N THR A 157 -2.52 -24.99 39.57
CA THR A 157 -3.23 -26.27 39.40
C THR A 157 -4.01 -26.25 38.08
N GLU A 158 -3.95 -27.37 37.36
CA GLU A 158 -4.70 -27.60 36.12
C GLU A 158 -6.18 -27.86 36.40
#